data_7daeec356022b8faae8514b337c680ce
#
_entry.id   7daeec356022b8faae8514b337c680ce
#
_cell.length_a   1.000
_cell.length_b   1.000
_cell.length_c   1.000
_cell.angle_alpha   90.00
_cell.angle_beta   90.00
_cell.angle_gamma   90.00
#
_symmetry.space_group_name_H-M   'P 1'
#
loop_
_entity.id
_entity.type
_entity.pdbx_description
1 polymer ?
#
loop_
_entity_poly.entity_id
_entity_poly.type
_entity_poly.pdbx_seq_one_letter_code
_entity_poly.pdbx_strand_id
1 'polypeptide(L)'
;MTYEVLLAEDAREYVRALDEKSQRIVTDNLGKLADDPHPRPGSGTGDKERVTVQGEDLCRLHIGRTHTAFYVIVDSEAEVRVVDVTTIDDAHDRYGV
;
A
#
# COMPACT_ATOMS: atom_id res chain seq x y z
N MET A 1 9.11 16.56 3.34
CA MET A 1 8.01 16.42 4.31
C MET A 1 7.78 14.96 4.59
N THR A 2 7.67 14.60 5.84
CA THR A 2 7.49 13.21 6.25
C THR A 2 6.02 12.96 6.60
N TYR A 3 5.47 11.87 6.09
CA TYR A 3 4.12 11.44 6.40
C TYR A 3 4.14 10.37 7.47
N GLU A 4 3.10 10.33 8.29
CA GLU A 4 2.90 9.23 9.23
C GLU A 4 2.15 8.11 8.52
N VAL A 5 2.70 6.90 8.55
CA VAL A 5 2.07 5.74 7.90
C VAL A 5 1.26 4.98 8.94
N LEU A 6 -0.05 4.95 8.73
CA LEU A 6 -1.00 4.30 9.64
C LEU A 6 -1.63 3.10 8.94
N LEU A 7 -1.69 1.97 9.61
CA LEU A 7 -2.29 0.75 9.06
C LEU A 7 -3.65 0.50 9.70
N ALA A 8 -4.64 0.24 8.85
CA ALA A 8 -5.93 -0.25 9.31
C ALA A 8 -5.75 -1.60 9.99
N GLU A 9 -6.69 -1.97 10.83
CA GLU A 9 -6.59 -3.19 11.64
C GLU A 9 -6.37 -4.44 10.78
N ASP A 10 -7.14 -4.59 9.71
CA ASP A 10 -7.01 -5.75 8.82
C ASP A 10 -5.63 -5.81 8.16
N ALA A 11 -5.09 -4.66 7.76
CA ALA A 11 -3.76 -4.58 7.18
C ALA A 11 -2.71 -5.00 8.20
N ARG A 12 -2.86 -4.54 9.42
CA ARG A 12 -1.94 -4.86 10.50
C ARG A 12 -1.95 -6.36 10.82
N GLU A 13 -3.14 -6.95 10.87
CA GLU A 13 -3.28 -8.39 11.12
C GLU A 13 -2.66 -9.23 10.02
N TYR A 14 -2.84 -8.80 8.78
CA TYR A 14 -2.23 -9.48 7.65
C TYR A 14 -0.70 -9.53 7.79
N VAL A 15 -0.09 -8.40 8.12
CA VAL A 15 1.36 -8.30 8.28
C VAL A 15 1.84 -9.19 9.43
N ARG A 16 1.12 -9.20 10.55
CA ARG A 16 1.48 -10.02 11.71
C ARG A 16 1.45 -11.51 11.42
N ALA A 17 0.59 -11.93 10.51
CA ALA A 17 0.44 -13.34 10.15
C ALA A 17 1.53 -13.84 9.20
N LEU A 18 2.33 -12.94 8.65
CA LEU A 18 3.40 -13.30 7.74
C LEU A 18 4.61 -13.85 8.50
N ASP A 19 5.43 -14.64 7.81
CA ASP A 19 6.71 -15.05 8.36
C ASP A 19 7.63 -13.82 8.55
N GLU A 20 8.67 -13.97 9.35
CA GLU A 20 9.54 -12.85 9.71
C GLU A 20 10.15 -12.15 8.50
N LYS A 21 10.60 -12.92 7.52
CA LYS A 21 11.20 -12.37 6.30
C LYS A 21 10.20 -11.53 5.52
N SER A 22 8.99 -12.04 5.33
CA SER A 22 7.93 -11.34 4.61
C SER A 22 7.47 -10.09 5.36
N GLN A 23 7.36 -10.17 6.69
CA GLN A 23 7.05 -9.00 7.52
C GLN A 23 8.07 -7.89 7.29
N ARG A 24 9.34 -8.21 7.25
CA ARG A 24 10.40 -7.24 7.05
C ARG A 24 10.28 -6.57 5.69
N ILE A 25 10.05 -7.37 4.64
CA ILE A 25 9.90 -6.85 3.28
C ILE A 25 8.70 -5.90 3.19
N VAL A 26 7.56 -6.31 3.71
CA VAL A 26 6.34 -5.49 3.68
C VAL A 26 6.53 -4.22 4.50
N THR A 27 7.06 -4.33 5.70
CA THR A 27 7.26 -3.19 6.60
C THR A 27 8.23 -2.17 6.01
N ASP A 28 9.34 -2.63 5.42
CA ASP A 28 10.31 -1.74 4.78
C ASP A 28 9.69 -0.98 3.61
N ASN A 29 8.88 -1.67 2.80
CA ASN A 29 8.23 -1.03 1.66
C ASN A 29 7.17 -0.02 2.09
N LEU A 30 6.36 -0.37 3.10
CA LEU A 30 5.37 0.57 3.64
C LEU A 30 6.05 1.80 4.25
N GLY A 31 7.21 1.61 4.88
CA GLY A 31 7.97 2.71 5.46
C GLY A 31 8.42 3.74 4.45
N LYS A 32 8.64 3.35 3.21
CA LYS A 32 9.02 4.28 2.14
C LYS A 32 7.92 5.28 1.81
N LEU A 33 6.67 4.94 2.12
CA LEU A 33 5.54 5.85 1.90
C LEU A 33 5.61 7.07 2.80
N ALA A 34 6.36 7.01 3.90
CA ALA A 34 6.55 8.16 4.78
C ALA A 34 7.27 9.31 4.05
N ASP A 35 8.19 8.99 3.16
CA ASP A 35 8.97 9.99 2.43
C ASP A 35 8.36 10.33 1.07
N ASP A 36 7.76 9.36 0.38
CA ASP A 36 7.28 9.57 -0.98
C ASP A 36 6.03 8.70 -1.25
N PRO A 37 4.86 9.13 -0.75
CA PRO A 37 3.64 8.34 -0.93
C PRO A 37 2.95 8.55 -2.27
N HIS A 38 3.24 9.64 -2.99
CA HIS A 38 2.48 9.99 -4.19
C HIS A 38 2.93 9.19 -5.40
N PRO A 39 1.98 8.54 -6.12
CA PRO A 39 2.31 7.91 -7.39
C PRO A 39 2.77 8.97 -8.40
N ARG A 40 3.75 8.59 -9.24
CA ARG A 40 4.28 9.48 -10.27
C ARG A 40 3.76 9.04 -11.63
N PRO A 41 2.83 9.79 -12.25
CA PRO A 41 2.31 9.45 -13.55
C PRO A 41 3.43 9.36 -14.60
N GLY A 42 3.40 8.32 -15.42
CA GLY A 42 4.33 8.17 -16.53
C GLY A 42 5.74 7.76 -16.16
N SER A 43 6.03 7.46 -14.90
CA SER A 43 7.37 7.06 -14.48
C SER A 43 7.78 5.68 -14.98
N GLY A 44 6.83 4.83 -15.34
CA GLY A 44 7.09 3.50 -15.84
C GLY A 44 7.72 2.52 -14.84
N THR A 45 8.05 2.96 -13.66
CA THR A 45 8.69 2.15 -12.64
C THR A 45 7.72 1.62 -11.59
N GLY A 46 6.48 1.74 -11.86
CA GLY A 46 5.33 1.01 -11.41
C GLY A 46 5.17 0.49 -9.98
N ASP A 47 5.99 0.90 -9.03
CA ASP A 47 5.78 0.44 -7.66
C ASP A 47 4.51 1.04 -7.05
N LYS A 48 4.18 2.27 -7.44
CA LYS A 48 3.02 3.00 -6.94
C LYS A 48 2.15 3.45 -8.11
N GLU A 49 0.84 3.25 -8.00
CA GLU A 49 -0.09 3.68 -9.04
C GLU A 49 -1.43 4.09 -8.42
N ARG A 50 -2.19 4.89 -9.16
CA ARG A 50 -3.56 5.21 -8.78
C ARG A 50 -4.49 4.17 -9.36
N VAL A 51 -5.44 3.71 -8.55
CA VAL A 51 -6.47 2.76 -8.97
C VAL A 51 -7.82 3.24 -8.50
N THR A 52 -8.87 2.85 -9.22
CA THR A 52 -10.24 3.13 -8.79
C THR A 52 -10.87 1.80 -8.40
N VAL A 53 -11.30 1.72 -7.15
CA VAL A 53 -11.91 0.51 -6.60
C VAL A 53 -13.29 0.87 -6.09
N GLN A 54 -14.33 0.28 -6.69
CA GLN A 54 -15.71 0.52 -6.29
C GLN A 54 -16.05 2.01 -6.23
N GLY A 55 -15.56 2.77 -7.20
CA GLY A 55 -15.82 4.20 -7.30
C GLY A 55 -14.93 5.08 -6.42
N GLU A 56 -14.03 4.51 -5.65
CA GLU A 56 -13.10 5.25 -4.81
C GLU A 56 -11.70 5.25 -5.39
N ASP A 57 -11.05 6.40 -5.33
CA ASP A 57 -9.66 6.54 -5.75
C ASP A 57 -8.75 6.11 -4.63
N LEU A 58 -7.93 5.11 -4.90
CA LEU A 58 -6.93 4.61 -3.97
C LEU A 58 -5.57 4.63 -4.65
N CYS A 59 -4.53 4.52 -3.85
CA CYS A 59 -3.18 4.28 -4.33
C CYS A 59 -2.82 2.83 -4.05
N ARG A 60 -2.07 2.22 -4.95
CA ARG A 60 -1.61 0.85 -4.80
C ARG A 60 -0.09 0.82 -4.80
N LEU A 61 0.50 0.10 -3.84
CA LEU A 61 1.93 -0.14 -3.77
C LEU A 61 2.18 -1.63 -4.01
N HIS A 62 2.99 -1.94 -5.01
CA HIS A 62 3.45 -3.30 -5.24
C HIS A 62 4.62 -3.61 -4.31
N ILE A 63 4.53 -4.69 -3.58
CA ILE A 63 5.55 -5.11 -2.61
C ILE A 63 6.09 -6.46 -3.04
N GLY A 64 7.27 -6.46 -3.62
CA GLY A 64 7.85 -7.66 -4.19
C GLY A 64 6.97 -8.18 -5.32
N ARG A 65 6.89 -9.50 -5.46
CA ARG A 65 6.08 -10.16 -6.50
C ARG A 65 4.81 -10.80 -5.94
N THR A 66 4.59 -10.68 -4.63
CA THR A 66 3.53 -11.41 -3.95
C THR A 66 2.49 -10.50 -3.31
N HIS A 67 2.92 -9.39 -2.74
CA HIS A 67 2.06 -8.55 -1.91
C HIS A 67 1.71 -7.23 -2.58
N THR A 68 0.58 -6.66 -2.19
CA THR A 68 0.16 -5.33 -2.61
C THR A 68 -0.52 -4.63 -1.44
N ALA A 69 -0.38 -3.32 -1.38
CA ALA A 69 -1.01 -2.50 -0.36
C ALA A 69 -1.86 -1.43 -1.04
N PHE A 70 -3.02 -1.18 -0.46
CA PHE A 70 -3.89 -0.08 -0.90
C PHE A 70 -3.88 0.99 0.18
N TYR A 71 -3.73 2.24 -0.22
CA TYR A 71 -3.63 3.33 0.73
C TYR A 71 -4.24 4.61 0.18
N VAL A 72 -4.55 5.53 1.09
CA VAL A 72 -4.96 6.89 0.76
C VAL A 72 -4.00 7.87 1.39
N ILE A 73 -3.83 9.02 0.75
CA ILE A 73 -2.94 10.08 1.22
C ILE A 73 -3.82 11.21 1.74
N VAL A 74 -3.62 11.59 3.00
CA VAL A 74 -4.31 12.71 3.62
C VAL A 74 -3.28 13.82 3.82
N ASP A 75 -3.11 14.65 2.79
CA ASP A 75 -2.07 15.69 2.80
C ASP A 75 -2.25 16.70 3.93
N SER A 76 -3.49 17.08 4.24
CA SER A 76 -3.78 18.02 5.31
C SER A 76 -3.31 17.54 6.68
N GLU A 77 -3.24 16.23 6.88
CA GLU A 77 -2.82 15.63 8.14
C GLU A 77 -1.40 15.06 8.06
N ALA A 78 -0.77 15.13 6.90
CA ALA A 78 0.50 14.48 6.62
C ALA A 78 0.47 12.99 7.00
N GLU A 79 -0.59 12.32 6.58
CA GLU A 79 -0.81 10.90 6.87
C GLU A 79 -0.95 10.07 5.60
N VAL A 80 -0.45 8.85 5.66
CA VAL A 80 -0.72 7.81 4.69
C VAL A 80 -1.50 6.73 5.43
N ARG A 81 -2.74 6.49 5.01
CA ARG A 81 -3.60 5.49 5.64
C ARG A 81 -3.63 4.25 4.76
N VAL A 82 -2.99 3.19 5.22
CA VAL A 82 -2.96 1.91 4.52
C VAL A 82 -4.23 1.16 4.88
N VAL A 83 -5.13 1.06 3.92
CA VAL A 83 -6.47 0.50 4.16
C VAL A 83 -6.50 -1.01 4.03
N ASP A 84 -5.60 -1.59 3.23
CA ASP A 84 -5.52 -3.03 3.06
C ASP A 84 -4.11 -3.44 2.61
N VAL A 85 -3.68 -4.60 3.06
CA VAL A 85 -2.49 -5.29 2.56
C VAL A 85 -2.89 -6.72 2.30
N THR A 86 -2.60 -7.22 1.11
CA THR A 86 -3.01 -8.57 0.72
C THR A 86 -2.08 -9.11 -0.36
N THR A 87 -2.30 -10.35 -0.78
CA THR A 87 -1.58 -10.89 -1.93
C THR A 87 -2.10 -10.25 -3.20
N ILE A 88 -1.27 -10.23 -4.24
CA ILE A 88 -1.67 -9.70 -5.55
C ILE A 88 -2.86 -10.48 -6.10
N ASP A 89 -2.87 -11.82 -5.92
CA ASP A 89 -3.97 -12.66 -6.38
C ASP A 89 -5.28 -12.33 -5.66
N ASP A 90 -5.24 -12.17 -4.35
CA ASP A 90 -6.42 -11.80 -3.58
C ASP A 90 -6.92 -10.39 -3.92
N ALA A 91 -6.00 -9.46 -4.16
CA ALA A 91 -6.36 -8.11 -4.59
C ALA A 91 -7.10 -8.14 -5.93
N HIS A 92 -6.60 -8.96 -6.86
CA HIS A 92 -7.24 -9.12 -8.17
C HIS A 92 -8.66 -9.68 -8.02
N ASP A 93 -8.83 -10.68 -7.16
CA ASP A 93 -10.14 -11.30 -6.93
C ASP A 93 -11.12 -10.36 -6.23
N ARG A 94 -10.66 -9.60 -5.23
CA ARG A 94 -11.55 -8.72 -4.44
C ARG A 94 -11.85 -7.40 -5.14
N TYR A 95 -10.86 -6.83 -5.81
CA TYR A 95 -10.94 -5.46 -6.31
C TYR A 95 -10.88 -5.37 -7.84
N GLY A 96 -10.52 -6.44 -8.52
CA GLY A 96 -10.40 -6.45 -9.98
C GLY A 96 -9.19 -5.71 -10.53
N VAL A 97 -8.21 -5.50 -9.69
CA VAL A 97 -6.99 -4.74 -10.07
C VAL A 97 -5.71 -5.50 -9.76
#